data_6a517cd800e87f5daed77585b826a275
#
_entry.id   6a517cd800e87f5daed77585b826a275
#
_cell.length_a   1.000
_cell.length_b   1.000
_cell.length_c   1.000
_cell.angle_alpha   90.00
_cell.angle_beta   90.00
_cell.angle_gamma   90.00
#
_symmetry.space_group_name_H-M   'P 1'
#
loop_
_entity.id
_entity.type
_entity.pdbx_description
1 polymer ?
#
loop_
_entity_poly.entity_id
_entity_poly.type
_entity_poly.pdbx_seq_one_letter_code
_entity_poly.pdbx_strand_id
1 'polypeptide(L)'
;MFRLQQGLKTRQTRFALALKVALLGGVVAFSSVAHAEVILKEGITPASDASQIPASAKLRTDTVVAGISEPQGIFNPYFFINGWDENVTNVIFSRLIDWDSQGKLVPGLAESWTVSPDNKVYTIKLRPGLTFSDGSPLTAEDVAFTLTVLLDPSYDGDTDITLANIAGGADYKAGKADSVSGLKVIDPLTLQVTTTQPGATTLAKIGGPVLSKAWYGKGYQRGNLDYLRSLHG
;
A
#
# COMPACT_ATOMS: atom_id res chain seq x y z
N MET A 1 36.11 -23.62 38.50
CA MET A 1 35.68 -22.20 38.49
C MET A 1 36.80 -21.28 38.05
N PHE A 2 37.51 -21.59 36.93
CA PHE A 2 38.63 -20.78 36.42
C PHE A 2 38.81 -21.06 34.92
N ARG A 3 37.92 -20.60 34.07
CA ARG A 3 38.11 -20.65 32.59
C ARG A 3 37.32 -19.64 31.78
N LEU A 4 36.71 -18.60 32.39
CA LEU A 4 35.86 -17.60 31.70
C LEU A 4 36.42 -16.17 31.65
N GLN A 5 37.64 -15.94 32.14
CA GLN A 5 38.20 -14.58 32.15
C GLN A 5 39.31 -14.32 31.10
N GLN A 6 39.75 -15.30 30.35
CA GLN A 6 40.81 -15.06 29.34
C GLN A 6 40.27 -14.73 27.94
N GLY A 7 38.97 -14.91 27.67
CA GLY A 7 38.36 -14.62 26.36
C GLY A 7 38.02 -13.15 26.11
N LEU A 8 37.88 -12.33 27.17
CA LEU A 8 37.46 -10.91 27.02
C LEU A 8 38.62 -9.95 26.80
N LYS A 9 39.84 -10.29 27.19
CA LYS A 9 40.99 -9.38 27.04
C LYS A 9 41.58 -9.29 25.63
N THR A 10 41.34 -10.28 24.80
CA THR A 10 41.85 -10.30 23.41
C THR A 10 40.99 -9.54 22.41
N ARG A 11 39.74 -9.29 22.72
CA ARG A 11 38.85 -8.49 21.84
C ARG A 11 39.00 -6.97 22.00
N GLN A 12 39.34 -6.50 23.22
CA GLN A 12 39.52 -5.06 23.45
C GLN A 12 40.84 -4.53 22.90
N THR A 13 41.88 -5.34 22.83
CA THR A 13 43.19 -4.92 22.30
C THR A 13 43.20 -4.79 20.76
N ARG A 14 42.34 -5.48 20.04
CA ARG A 14 42.22 -5.31 18.58
C ARG A 14 41.41 -4.07 18.16
N PHE A 15 40.48 -3.63 18.98
CA PHE A 15 39.70 -2.37 18.73
C PHE A 15 40.53 -1.11 19.01
N ALA A 16 41.44 -1.17 20.00
CA ALA A 16 42.30 -0.03 20.35
C ALA A 16 43.45 0.18 19.33
N LEU A 17 43.84 -0.82 18.59
CA LEU A 17 44.91 -0.70 17.58
C LEU A 17 44.40 -0.16 16.24
N ALA A 18 43.15 -0.41 15.90
CA ALA A 18 42.52 0.15 14.68
C ALA A 18 42.25 1.65 14.78
N LEU A 19 42.06 2.18 16.01
CA LEU A 19 41.77 3.59 16.21
C LEU A 19 43.04 4.49 16.28
N LYS A 20 44.23 3.92 16.49
CA LYS A 20 45.49 4.68 16.56
C LYS A 20 46.20 4.90 15.22
N VAL A 21 45.81 4.18 14.17
CA VAL A 21 46.37 4.37 12.81
C VAL A 21 45.60 5.44 12.00
N ALA A 22 44.44 5.84 12.44
CA ALA A 22 43.60 6.85 11.74
C ALA A 22 43.92 8.32 12.08
N LEU A 23 44.95 8.60 12.94
CA LEU A 23 45.23 9.96 13.44
C LEU A 23 46.50 10.60 12.89
N LEU A 24 47.19 9.98 11.91
CA LEU A 24 48.40 10.52 11.31
C LEU A 24 48.38 10.41 9.76
N GLY A 25 47.44 11.05 9.13
CA GLY A 25 47.43 11.16 7.67
C GLY A 25 46.35 12.09 7.18
N GLY A 26 46.76 13.15 6.55
CA GLY A 26 46.04 14.31 6.04
C GLY A 26 44.58 14.12 5.61
N VAL A 27 43.83 15.20 5.79
CA VAL A 27 42.46 15.40 5.36
C VAL A 27 42.32 15.11 3.86
N VAL A 28 41.92 13.88 3.52
CA VAL A 28 41.32 13.56 2.25
C VAL A 28 39.83 13.39 2.56
N ALA A 29 39.01 14.34 2.14
CA ALA A 29 37.57 14.24 2.18
C ALA A 29 37.15 13.08 1.25
N PHE A 30 37.06 11.87 1.81
CA PHE A 30 36.31 10.82 1.18
C PHE A 30 34.83 11.12 1.44
N SER A 31 34.15 11.61 0.41
CA SER A 31 32.70 11.47 0.33
C SER A 31 32.42 9.97 0.38
N SER A 32 32.13 9.45 1.59
CA SER A 32 31.61 8.11 1.75
C SER A 32 30.21 8.09 1.13
N VAL A 33 30.13 7.63 -0.12
CA VAL A 33 28.87 7.12 -0.62
C VAL A 33 28.53 5.98 0.33
N ALA A 34 27.51 6.19 1.16
CA ALA A 34 26.97 5.15 2.01
C ALA A 34 26.44 4.05 1.09
N HIS A 35 27.25 3.03 0.86
CA HIS A 35 26.75 1.81 0.26
C HIS A 35 25.89 1.15 1.33
N ALA A 36 24.61 1.06 1.09
CA ALA A 36 23.73 0.23 1.89
C ALA A 36 24.28 -1.20 1.79
N GLU A 37 24.78 -1.73 2.90
CA GLU A 37 25.24 -3.11 2.97
C GLU A 37 24.02 -4.01 2.87
N VAL A 38 23.82 -4.62 1.70
CA VAL A 38 22.72 -5.57 1.48
C VAL A 38 23.06 -6.84 2.26
N ILE A 39 22.36 -7.07 3.37
CA ILE A 39 22.45 -8.31 4.13
C ILE A 39 21.74 -9.40 3.33
N LEU A 40 22.52 -10.20 2.61
CA LEU A 40 22.01 -11.35 1.87
C LEU A 40 21.83 -12.54 2.80
N LYS A 41 20.68 -13.20 2.72
CA LYS A 41 20.49 -14.51 3.34
C LYS A 41 21.35 -15.54 2.62
N GLU A 42 21.82 -16.53 3.37
CA GLU A 42 22.59 -17.64 2.81
C GLU A 42 21.85 -18.28 1.63
N GLY A 43 22.53 -18.45 0.49
CA GLY A 43 21.94 -18.98 -0.74
C GLY A 43 21.39 -17.93 -1.73
N ILE A 44 21.41 -16.63 -1.39
CA ILE A 44 21.06 -15.58 -2.35
C ILE A 44 22.38 -15.03 -2.94
N THR A 45 22.56 -15.25 -4.23
CA THR A 45 23.64 -14.60 -4.97
C THR A 45 23.26 -13.13 -5.21
N PRO A 46 24.09 -12.15 -4.81
CA PRO A 46 23.82 -10.77 -5.17
C PRO A 46 23.70 -10.67 -6.68
N ALA A 47 22.79 -9.81 -7.16
CA ALA A 47 22.77 -9.40 -8.55
C ALA A 47 24.14 -8.79 -8.84
N SER A 48 25.00 -9.62 -9.36
CA SER A 48 26.42 -9.44 -9.42
C SER A 48 26.75 -8.48 -10.54
N ASP A 49 27.88 -7.86 -10.41
CA ASP A 49 28.65 -7.26 -11.48
C ASP A 49 27.84 -6.31 -12.41
N ALA A 50 27.84 -5.04 -12.01
CA ALA A 50 27.32 -3.96 -12.82
C ALA A 50 27.90 -3.92 -14.26
N SER A 51 28.99 -4.68 -14.54
CA SER A 51 29.56 -4.83 -15.88
C SER A 51 28.63 -5.58 -16.83
N GLN A 52 27.79 -6.48 -16.30
CA GLN A 52 26.85 -7.28 -17.09
C GLN A 52 25.51 -6.57 -17.36
N ILE A 53 25.29 -5.41 -16.76
CA ILE A 53 24.11 -4.63 -17.05
C ILE A 53 24.21 -4.06 -18.49
N PRO A 54 23.23 -4.29 -19.37
CA PRO A 54 23.23 -3.74 -20.72
C PRO A 54 23.47 -2.23 -20.72
N ALA A 55 24.23 -1.73 -21.69
CA ALA A 55 24.58 -0.32 -21.78
C ALA A 55 23.33 0.60 -21.77
N SER A 56 22.24 0.17 -22.42
CA SER A 56 20.95 0.86 -22.40
C SER A 56 20.33 0.96 -21.00
N ALA A 57 20.59 0.01 -20.13
CA ALA A 57 20.09 0.05 -18.75
C ALA A 57 20.97 0.93 -17.84
N LYS A 58 22.28 1.04 -18.14
CA LYS A 58 23.22 1.93 -17.42
C LYS A 58 22.89 3.41 -17.62
N LEU A 59 22.21 3.76 -18.72
CA LEU A 59 21.78 5.12 -19.01
C LEU A 59 20.49 5.54 -18.27
N ARG A 60 19.80 4.59 -17.63
CA ARG A 60 18.57 4.85 -16.88
C ARG A 60 18.93 5.23 -15.43
N THR A 61 18.97 6.51 -15.15
CA THR A 61 19.27 7.02 -13.80
C THR A 61 18.03 7.25 -12.94
N ASP A 62 16.85 7.22 -13.54
CA ASP A 62 15.54 7.55 -12.99
C ASP A 62 14.52 6.39 -13.07
N THR A 63 14.98 5.20 -13.50
CA THR A 63 14.10 4.07 -13.78
C THR A 63 14.52 2.86 -12.96
N VAL A 64 13.58 2.27 -12.24
CA VAL A 64 13.72 0.95 -11.62
C VAL A 64 13.11 -0.09 -12.55
N VAL A 65 13.86 -1.17 -12.85
CA VAL A 65 13.36 -2.30 -13.63
C VAL A 65 13.16 -3.48 -12.69
N ALA A 66 11.91 -3.87 -12.50
CA ALA A 66 11.55 -5.08 -11.77
C ALA A 66 11.16 -6.19 -12.74
N GLY A 67 11.78 -7.37 -12.59
CA GLY A 67 11.37 -8.56 -13.33
C GLY A 67 10.23 -9.23 -12.58
N ILE A 68 9.13 -9.49 -13.28
CA ILE A 68 8.01 -10.29 -12.79
C ILE A 68 7.73 -11.40 -13.80
N SER A 69 7.05 -12.47 -13.37
CA SER A 69 6.50 -13.46 -14.31
C SER A 69 5.38 -12.82 -15.13
N GLU A 70 4.97 -13.51 -16.18
CA GLU A 70 3.99 -12.98 -17.13
C GLU A 70 2.65 -12.66 -16.43
N PRO A 71 2.23 -11.39 -16.40
CA PRO A 71 0.93 -11.00 -15.87
C PRO A 71 -0.18 -11.39 -16.88
N GLN A 72 -1.41 -11.57 -16.40
CA GLN A 72 -2.55 -11.80 -17.28
C GLN A 72 -3.14 -10.50 -17.84
N GLY A 73 -2.67 -9.35 -17.35
CA GLY A 73 -3.09 -8.03 -17.83
C GLY A 73 -4.38 -7.53 -17.19
N ILE A 74 -4.79 -8.11 -16.06
CA ILE A 74 -5.94 -7.63 -15.29
C ILE A 74 -5.44 -6.75 -14.17
N PHE A 75 -5.22 -5.47 -14.46
CA PHE A 75 -4.64 -4.52 -13.53
C PHE A 75 -5.68 -3.75 -12.70
N ASN A 76 -6.91 -4.25 -12.62
CA ASN A 76 -7.91 -3.72 -11.71
C ASN A 76 -7.63 -4.21 -10.28
N PRO A 77 -7.50 -3.33 -9.27
CA PRO A 77 -7.01 -3.68 -7.93
C PRO A 77 -7.98 -4.57 -7.14
N TYR A 78 -9.18 -4.80 -7.65
CA TYR A 78 -10.20 -5.62 -6.98
C TYR A 78 -10.65 -6.83 -7.80
N PHE A 79 -10.11 -7.01 -9.02
CA PHE A 79 -10.50 -8.09 -9.93
C PHE A 79 -9.31 -8.83 -10.55
N PHE A 80 -8.08 -8.54 -10.12
CA PHE A 80 -6.93 -9.35 -10.51
C PHE A 80 -7.09 -10.80 -10.00
N ILE A 81 -6.51 -11.76 -10.69
CA ILE A 81 -6.65 -13.18 -10.37
C ILE A 81 -5.32 -13.88 -10.09
N ASN A 82 -4.22 -13.13 -10.09
CA ASN A 82 -2.90 -13.63 -9.75
C ASN A 82 -2.00 -12.55 -9.13
N GLY A 83 -0.97 -12.99 -8.40
CA GLY A 83 -0.07 -12.09 -7.68
C GLY A 83 0.82 -11.21 -8.57
N TRP A 84 0.97 -11.52 -9.86
CA TRP A 84 1.76 -10.68 -10.78
C TRP A 84 0.97 -9.45 -11.21
N ASP A 85 -0.32 -9.62 -11.51
CA ASP A 85 -1.23 -8.49 -11.74
C ASP A 85 -1.36 -7.64 -10.47
N GLU A 86 -1.45 -8.26 -9.27
CA GLU A 86 -1.46 -7.56 -8.00
C GLU A 86 -0.22 -6.67 -7.82
N ASN A 87 0.98 -7.16 -8.15
CA ASN A 87 2.21 -6.37 -8.05
C ASN A 87 2.14 -5.12 -8.93
N VAL A 88 1.56 -5.20 -10.12
CA VAL A 88 1.34 -4.04 -11.00
C VAL A 88 0.31 -3.10 -10.39
N THR A 89 -0.83 -3.61 -9.92
CA THR A 89 -1.89 -2.77 -9.31
C THR A 89 -1.40 -2.03 -8.08
N ASN A 90 -0.55 -2.65 -7.26
CA ASN A 90 0.05 -2.01 -6.08
C ASN A 90 0.99 -0.86 -6.41
N VAL A 91 1.51 -0.79 -7.64
CA VAL A 91 2.35 0.32 -8.12
C VAL A 91 1.51 1.45 -8.71
N ILE A 92 0.44 1.12 -9.45
CA ILE A 92 -0.35 2.11 -10.21
C ILE A 92 -1.53 2.68 -9.43
N PHE A 93 -2.04 1.99 -8.40
CA PHE A 93 -3.15 2.47 -7.59
C PHE A 93 -2.68 2.93 -6.21
N SER A 94 -3.06 4.16 -5.86
CA SER A 94 -2.82 4.68 -4.52
C SER A 94 -3.91 4.22 -3.55
N ARG A 95 -3.50 3.89 -2.32
CA ARG A 95 -4.41 3.47 -1.26
C ARG A 95 -4.97 4.68 -0.50
N LEU A 96 -6.18 4.54 0.00
CA LEU A 96 -6.77 5.55 0.89
C LEU A 96 -5.98 5.69 2.20
N ILE A 97 -5.66 4.57 2.82
CA ILE A 97 -4.83 4.43 4.02
C ILE A 97 -3.77 3.37 3.71
N ASP A 98 -2.53 3.66 4.00
CA ASP A 98 -1.40 2.81 3.67
C ASP A 98 -0.74 2.20 4.93
N TRP A 99 0.33 1.47 4.75
CA TRP A 99 1.10 0.82 5.81
C TRP A 99 2.55 1.27 5.74
N ASP A 100 3.14 1.57 6.89
CA ASP A 100 4.58 1.75 6.96
C ASP A 100 5.34 0.42 7.03
N SER A 101 6.68 0.49 7.01
CA SER A 101 7.55 -0.68 7.08
C SER A 101 7.41 -1.47 8.40
N GLN A 102 6.72 -0.94 9.40
CA GLN A 102 6.47 -1.58 10.69
C GLN A 102 5.06 -2.18 10.78
N GLY A 103 4.26 -2.08 9.71
CA GLY A 103 2.89 -2.56 9.67
C GLY A 103 1.90 -1.64 10.41
N LYS A 104 2.22 -0.35 10.58
CA LYS A 104 1.32 0.63 11.15
C LYS A 104 0.58 1.37 10.05
N LEU A 105 -0.71 1.64 10.26
CA LEU A 105 -1.52 2.44 9.34
C LEU A 105 -1.01 3.88 9.29
N VAL A 106 -0.79 4.37 8.08
CA VAL A 106 -0.34 5.73 7.78
C VAL A 106 -1.22 6.39 6.73
N PRO A 107 -1.28 7.73 6.67
CA PRO A 107 -2.01 8.44 5.64
C PRO A 107 -1.50 8.13 4.23
N GLY A 108 -2.43 7.73 3.32
CA GLY A 108 -2.22 7.60 1.88
C GLY A 108 -2.87 8.78 1.14
N LEU A 109 -3.96 8.52 0.39
CA LEU A 109 -4.83 9.55 -0.19
C LEU A 109 -5.59 10.32 0.91
N ALA A 110 -5.92 9.66 2.02
CA ALA A 110 -6.39 10.36 3.21
C ALA A 110 -5.28 11.26 3.79
N GLU A 111 -5.63 12.48 4.14
CA GLU A 111 -4.78 13.37 4.95
C GLU A 111 -4.79 12.93 6.41
N SER A 112 -5.98 12.57 6.90
CA SER A 112 -6.21 12.19 8.28
C SER A 112 -7.53 11.44 8.44
N TRP A 113 -7.73 10.86 9.61
CA TRP A 113 -9.01 10.31 10.02
C TRP A 113 -9.22 10.50 11.52
N THR A 114 -10.49 10.52 11.92
CA THR A 114 -10.91 10.47 13.32
C THR A 114 -11.85 9.30 13.54
N VAL A 115 -11.86 8.78 14.76
CA VAL A 115 -12.72 7.67 15.18
C VAL A 115 -13.52 8.14 16.39
N SER A 116 -14.84 7.90 16.38
CA SER A 116 -15.70 8.22 17.53
C SER A 116 -15.30 7.44 18.78
N PRO A 117 -15.66 7.94 19.99
CA PRO A 117 -15.32 7.26 21.25
C PRO A 117 -15.84 5.82 21.36
N ASP A 118 -16.94 5.49 20.69
CA ASP A 118 -17.51 4.14 20.62
C ASP A 118 -16.90 3.28 19.51
N ASN A 119 -15.91 3.80 18.78
CA ASN A 119 -15.21 3.17 17.67
C ASN A 119 -16.13 2.69 16.52
N LYS A 120 -17.25 3.38 16.29
CA LYS A 120 -18.22 3.01 15.24
C LYS A 120 -18.28 4.01 14.09
N VAL A 121 -17.84 5.25 14.27
CA VAL A 121 -17.89 6.27 13.23
C VAL A 121 -16.47 6.69 12.90
N TYR A 122 -16.12 6.50 11.63
CA TYR A 122 -14.82 6.85 11.05
C TYR A 122 -15.03 8.02 10.10
N THR A 123 -14.46 9.19 10.41
CA THR A 123 -14.49 10.35 9.53
C THR A 123 -13.12 10.48 8.87
N ILE A 124 -13.08 10.30 7.56
CA ILE A 124 -11.88 10.27 6.73
C ILE A 124 -11.82 11.56 5.93
N LYS A 125 -10.73 12.29 6.04
CA LYS A 125 -10.47 13.51 5.28
C LYS A 125 -9.42 13.25 4.21
N LEU A 126 -9.76 13.51 2.95
CA LEU A 126 -8.85 13.40 1.82
C LEU A 126 -7.89 14.60 1.74
N ARG A 127 -6.72 14.39 1.15
CA ARG A 127 -5.82 15.49 0.79
C ARG A 127 -6.48 16.37 -0.27
N PRO A 128 -6.33 17.70 -0.21
CA PRO A 128 -6.82 18.57 -1.28
C PRO A 128 -6.01 18.39 -2.58
N GLY A 129 -6.66 18.61 -3.71
CA GLY A 129 -6.01 18.64 -5.03
C GLY A 129 -5.62 17.28 -5.60
N LEU A 130 -6.13 16.17 -5.05
CA LEU A 130 -5.93 14.84 -5.62
C LEU A 130 -6.63 14.71 -6.99
N THR A 131 -5.94 14.08 -7.92
CA THR A 131 -6.47 13.77 -9.26
C THR A 131 -6.17 12.33 -9.64
N PHE A 132 -7.01 11.75 -10.48
CA PHE A 132 -6.70 10.53 -11.22
C PHE A 132 -5.72 10.82 -12.36
N SER A 133 -5.22 9.79 -13.01
CA SER A 133 -4.24 9.90 -14.12
C SER A 133 -4.78 10.65 -15.35
N ASP A 134 -6.11 10.69 -15.52
CA ASP A 134 -6.79 11.45 -16.57
C ASP A 134 -6.99 12.95 -16.21
N GLY A 135 -6.52 13.38 -15.03
CA GLY A 135 -6.67 14.74 -14.52
C GLY A 135 -8.00 15.02 -13.83
N SER A 136 -8.95 14.08 -13.82
CA SER A 136 -10.21 14.25 -13.10
C SER A 136 -9.99 14.28 -11.58
N PRO A 137 -10.76 15.08 -10.82
CA PRO A 137 -10.58 15.18 -9.38
C PRO A 137 -10.97 13.86 -8.68
N LEU A 138 -10.17 13.46 -7.69
CA LEU A 138 -10.49 12.36 -6.78
C LEU A 138 -11.18 12.95 -5.54
N THR A 139 -12.34 12.42 -5.23
CA THR A 139 -13.21 12.95 -4.16
C THR A 139 -13.72 11.85 -3.23
N ALA A 140 -14.39 12.23 -2.16
CA ALA A 140 -15.05 11.31 -1.22
C ALA A 140 -16.15 10.46 -1.89
N GLU A 141 -16.71 10.92 -3.01
CA GLU A 141 -17.66 10.15 -3.83
C GLU A 141 -16.97 8.91 -4.46
N ASP A 142 -15.72 9.02 -4.87
CA ASP A 142 -14.95 7.89 -5.43
C ASP A 142 -14.67 6.84 -4.37
N VAL A 143 -14.35 7.28 -3.16
CA VAL A 143 -14.15 6.38 -2.01
C VAL A 143 -15.45 5.67 -1.65
N ALA A 144 -16.57 6.40 -1.55
CA ALA A 144 -17.89 5.83 -1.28
C ALA A 144 -18.31 4.84 -2.36
N PHE A 145 -18.09 5.19 -3.63
CA PHE A 145 -18.32 4.30 -4.77
C PHE A 145 -17.50 3.02 -4.67
N THR A 146 -16.21 3.12 -4.38
CA THR A 146 -15.31 1.97 -4.22
C THR A 146 -15.84 1.01 -3.15
N LEU A 147 -16.17 1.53 -1.97
CA LEU A 147 -16.71 0.71 -0.88
C LEU A 147 -18.08 0.09 -1.25
N THR A 148 -18.88 0.78 -2.04
CA THR A 148 -20.14 0.25 -2.55
C THR A 148 -19.93 -0.90 -3.53
N VAL A 149 -18.97 -0.81 -4.45
CA VAL A 149 -18.59 -1.90 -5.36
C VAL A 149 -18.14 -3.14 -4.59
N LEU A 150 -17.33 -2.98 -3.54
CA LEU A 150 -16.86 -4.10 -2.73
C LEU A 150 -17.99 -4.77 -1.93
N LEU A 151 -19.08 -4.04 -1.66
CA LEU A 151 -20.30 -4.57 -1.02
C LEU A 151 -21.34 -5.05 -2.02
N ASP A 152 -21.05 -4.99 -3.33
CA ASP A 152 -22.01 -5.45 -4.34
C ASP A 152 -22.37 -6.93 -4.18
N PRO A 153 -23.63 -7.34 -4.40
CA PRO A 153 -24.04 -8.74 -4.35
C PRO A 153 -23.19 -9.68 -5.24
N SER A 154 -22.75 -9.17 -6.40
CA SER A 154 -21.97 -9.94 -7.39
C SER A 154 -20.44 -9.81 -7.20
N TYR A 155 -19.96 -9.07 -6.18
CA TYR A 155 -18.53 -8.96 -5.91
C TYR A 155 -18.00 -10.28 -5.32
N ASP A 156 -17.01 -10.86 -5.99
CA ASP A 156 -16.37 -12.14 -5.71
C ASP A 156 -14.83 -12.05 -5.66
N GLY A 157 -14.26 -10.84 -5.64
CA GLY A 157 -12.81 -10.63 -5.49
C GLY A 157 -12.30 -10.94 -4.08
N ASP A 158 -10.98 -10.93 -3.93
CA ASP A 158 -10.29 -11.34 -2.70
C ASP A 158 -10.47 -10.38 -1.51
N THR A 159 -10.93 -9.15 -1.76
CA THR A 159 -11.11 -8.14 -0.70
C THR A 159 -12.43 -8.34 0.04
N ASP A 160 -12.40 -8.98 1.19
CA ASP A 160 -13.59 -9.10 2.04
C ASP A 160 -13.81 -7.83 2.88
N ILE A 161 -14.62 -6.92 2.35
CA ILE A 161 -15.03 -5.69 3.02
C ILE A 161 -16.12 -5.92 4.08
N THR A 162 -16.79 -7.07 4.09
CA THR A 162 -17.88 -7.34 5.05
C THR A 162 -17.36 -7.33 6.49
N LEU A 163 -16.09 -7.67 6.68
CA LEU A 163 -15.40 -7.62 7.98
C LEU A 163 -15.28 -6.19 8.55
N ALA A 164 -15.48 -5.15 7.75
CA ALA A 164 -15.55 -3.77 8.23
C ALA A 164 -16.88 -3.46 8.93
N ASN A 165 -17.88 -4.33 8.80
CA ASN A 165 -19.21 -4.19 9.42
C ASN A 165 -19.89 -2.84 9.13
N ILE A 166 -19.76 -2.32 7.90
CA ILE A 166 -20.35 -1.06 7.49
C ILE A 166 -21.89 -1.17 7.62
N ALA A 167 -22.51 -0.19 8.26
CA ALA A 167 -23.96 -0.18 8.46
C ALA A 167 -24.71 -0.24 7.13
N GLY A 168 -25.70 -1.12 7.02
CA GLY A 168 -26.42 -1.40 5.77
C GLY A 168 -25.63 -2.19 4.74
N GLY A 169 -24.32 -2.45 4.96
CA GLY A 169 -23.48 -3.18 4.00
C GLY A 169 -23.94 -4.63 3.81
N ALA A 170 -24.31 -5.33 4.87
CA ALA A 170 -24.82 -6.70 4.79
C ALA A 170 -26.14 -6.79 4.02
N ASP A 171 -27.06 -5.84 4.23
CA ASP A 171 -28.34 -5.79 3.51
C ASP A 171 -28.13 -5.43 2.03
N TYR A 172 -27.21 -4.52 1.73
CA TYR A 172 -26.84 -4.17 0.38
C TYR A 172 -26.24 -5.39 -0.37
N LYS A 173 -25.28 -6.08 0.25
CA LYS A 173 -24.67 -7.29 -0.30
C LYS A 173 -25.67 -8.42 -0.49
N ALA A 174 -26.67 -8.52 0.38
CA ALA A 174 -27.76 -9.50 0.25
C ALA A 174 -28.85 -9.08 -0.77
N GLY A 175 -28.69 -7.94 -1.44
CA GLY A 175 -29.67 -7.42 -2.39
C GLY A 175 -30.96 -6.86 -1.75
N LYS A 176 -30.98 -6.67 -0.42
CA LYS A 176 -32.15 -6.22 0.35
C LYS A 176 -32.26 -4.70 0.48
N ALA A 177 -31.17 -3.97 0.21
CA ALA A 177 -31.12 -2.51 0.28
C ALA A 177 -30.57 -1.94 -1.03
N ASP A 178 -31.01 -0.72 -1.38
CA ASP A 178 -30.56 -0.02 -2.61
C ASP A 178 -29.32 0.85 -2.39
N SER A 179 -28.90 1.01 -1.15
CA SER A 179 -27.71 1.79 -0.79
C SER A 179 -27.10 1.29 0.51
N VAL A 180 -25.85 1.66 0.75
CA VAL A 180 -25.11 1.37 1.99
C VAL A 180 -25.29 2.54 2.93
N SER A 181 -26.19 2.42 3.91
CA SER A 181 -26.57 3.51 4.82
C SER A 181 -25.42 4.05 5.69
N GLY A 182 -24.39 3.24 5.92
CA GLY A 182 -23.21 3.63 6.69
C GLY A 182 -22.19 4.47 5.92
N LEU A 183 -22.38 4.72 4.62
CA LEU A 183 -21.51 5.57 3.80
C LEU A 183 -22.18 6.94 3.62
N LYS A 184 -21.54 7.99 4.14
CA LYS A 184 -22.03 9.35 4.01
C LYS A 184 -20.94 10.30 3.53
N VAL A 185 -21.08 10.81 2.33
CA VAL A 185 -20.23 11.90 1.83
C VAL A 185 -20.69 13.19 2.49
N ILE A 186 -19.84 13.80 3.29
CA ILE A 186 -20.12 15.05 4.03
C ILE A 186 -19.86 16.25 3.12
N ASP A 187 -18.73 16.21 2.43
CA ASP A 187 -18.29 17.18 1.43
C ASP A 187 -17.33 16.49 0.45
N PRO A 188 -16.86 17.15 -0.62
CA PRO A 188 -15.99 16.52 -1.62
C PRO A 188 -14.69 15.88 -1.08
N LEU A 189 -14.24 16.30 0.10
CA LEU A 189 -13.00 15.78 0.71
C LEU A 189 -13.25 14.95 1.97
N THR A 190 -14.52 14.79 2.40
CA THR A 190 -14.82 14.13 3.68
C THR A 190 -15.84 13.02 3.52
N LEU A 191 -15.42 11.80 3.81
CA LEU A 191 -16.30 10.63 3.92
C LEU A 191 -16.46 10.22 5.38
N GLN A 192 -17.68 9.98 5.80
CA GLN A 192 -17.99 9.33 7.07
C GLN A 192 -18.44 7.89 6.82
N VAL A 193 -17.81 6.95 7.51
CA VAL A 193 -18.15 5.53 7.50
C VAL A 193 -18.66 5.14 8.88
N THR A 194 -19.91 4.67 8.95
CA THR A 194 -20.54 4.17 10.18
C THR A 194 -20.59 2.65 10.16
N THR A 195 -20.18 2.01 11.25
CA THR A 195 -20.19 0.55 11.40
C THR A 195 -21.22 0.11 12.44
N THR A 196 -21.72 -1.12 12.31
CA THR A 196 -22.69 -1.70 13.26
C THR A 196 -22.04 -2.08 14.58
N GLN A 197 -20.74 -2.39 14.55
CA GLN A 197 -19.93 -2.75 15.72
C GLN A 197 -18.50 -2.22 15.57
N PRO A 198 -17.77 -2.00 16.69
CA PRO A 198 -16.37 -1.63 16.64
C PRO A 198 -15.52 -2.72 15.97
N GLY A 199 -14.52 -2.34 15.17
CA GLY A 199 -13.63 -3.32 14.54
C GLY A 199 -12.18 -2.84 14.52
N ALA A 200 -11.27 -3.63 15.07
CA ALA A 200 -9.82 -3.30 15.09
C ALA A 200 -9.23 -3.19 13.67
N THR A 201 -9.80 -3.89 12.69
CA THR A 201 -9.32 -3.92 11.31
C THR A 201 -10.11 -3.02 10.36
N THR A 202 -11.13 -2.28 10.84
CA THR A 202 -12.02 -1.49 9.99
C THR A 202 -11.25 -0.52 9.11
N LEU A 203 -10.33 0.28 9.66
CA LEU A 203 -9.53 1.23 8.88
C LEU A 203 -8.70 0.54 7.79
N ALA A 204 -8.10 -0.62 8.09
CA ALA A 204 -7.35 -1.39 7.12
C ALA A 204 -8.24 -1.90 5.98
N LYS A 205 -9.47 -2.32 6.28
CA LYS A 205 -10.43 -2.85 5.30
C LYS A 205 -10.98 -1.75 4.39
N ILE A 206 -11.31 -0.58 4.93
CA ILE A 206 -11.81 0.55 4.13
C ILE A 206 -10.70 1.36 3.46
N GLY A 207 -9.43 1.13 3.84
CA GLY A 207 -8.25 1.89 3.41
C GLY A 207 -7.64 1.46 2.06
N GLY A 208 -8.32 0.62 1.28
CA GLY A 208 -7.82 0.07 0.01
C GLY A 208 -7.61 1.11 -1.11
N PRO A 209 -7.22 0.63 -2.32
CA PRO A 209 -7.18 1.44 -3.53
C PRO A 209 -8.51 2.12 -3.84
N VAL A 210 -8.49 3.29 -4.47
CA VAL A 210 -9.71 4.06 -4.80
C VAL A 210 -9.97 4.01 -6.29
N LEU A 211 -11.18 3.56 -6.67
CA LEU A 211 -11.66 3.52 -8.05
C LEU A 211 -12.31 4.85 -8.45
N SER A 212 -12.04 5.33 -9.65
CA SER A 212 -12.73 6.49 -10.21
C SER A 212 -14.21 6.18 -10.46
N LYS A 213 -15.11 6.85 -9.77
CA LYS A 213 -16.57 6.75 -10.02
C LYS A 213 -16.92 7.24 -11.43
N ALA A 214 -16.22 8.26 -11.92
CA ALA A 214 -16.41 8.79 -13.27
C ALA A 214 -16.04 7.77 -14.36
N TRP A 215 -15.07 6.89 -14.12
CA TRP A 215 -14.63 5.87 -15.06
C TRP A 215 -15.37 4.56 -14.85
N TYR A 216 -15.23 3.94 -13.69
CA TYR A 216 -15.81 2.63 -13.38
C TYR A 216 -17.32 2.67 -13.15
N GLY A 217 -17.86 3.81 -12.75
CA GLY A 217 -19.29 3.97 -12.50
C GLY A 217 -20.15 4.09 -13.75
N LYS A 218 -19.58 4.37 -14.94
CA LYS A 218 -20.33 4.54 -16.19
C LYS A 218 -21.22 3.33 -16.54
N GLY A 219 -20.74 2.13 -16.28
CA GLY A 219 -21.47 0.89 -16.56
C GLY A 219 -21.75 0.08 -15.29
N TYR A 220 -21.56 0.66 -14.11
CA TYR A 220 -21.86 -0.03 -12.86
C TYR A 220 -23.37 -0.29 -12.74
N GLN A 221 -23.71 -1.55 -12.49
CA GLN A 221 -25.07 -1.99 -12.18
C GLN A 221 -25.00 -2.91 -10.97
N ARG A 222 -25.76 -2.59 -9.92
CA ARG A 222 -25.83 -3.45 -8.74
C ARG A 222 -26.24 -4.88 -9.12
N GLY A 223 -25.47 -5.86 -8.62
CA GLY A 223 -25.66 -7.26 -8.93
C GLY A 223 -25.10 -7.70 -10.27
N ASN A 224 -24.45 -6.80 -11.00
CA ASN A 224 -23.72 -7.14 -12.22
C ASN A 224 -22.44 -6.31 -12.33
N LEU A 225 -21.30 -6.93 -12.11
CA LEU A 225 -19.97 -6.29 -12.19
C LEU A 225 -19.21 -6.64 -13.48
N ASP A 226 -19.87 -7.21 -14.49
CA ASP A 226 -19.21 -7.62 -15.75
C ASP A 226 -18.53 -6.44 -16.44
N TYR A 227 -19.13 -5.25 -16.41
CA TYR A 227 -18.52 -4.05 -16.93
C TYR A 227 -17.20 -3.73 -16.21
N LEU A 228 -17.18 -3.77 -14.87
CA LEU A 228 -15.96 -3.50 -14.11
C LEU A 228 -14.88 -4.54 -14.35
N ARG A 229 -15.26 -5.81 -14.54
CA ARG A 229 -14.34 -6.90 -14.89
C ARG A 229 -13.75 -6.73 -16.28
N SER A 230 -14.50 -6.14 -17.21
CA SER A 230 -14.02 -5.88 -18.58
C SER A 230 -12.99 -4.73 -18.66
N LEU A 231 -12.88 -3.93 -17.60
CA LEU A 231 -11.91 -2.85 -17.48
C LEU A 231 -10.63 -3.39 -16.84
N HIS A 232 -9.63 -3.61 -17.63
CA HIS A 232 -8.38 -4.22 -17.18
C HIS A 232 -7.44 -3.26 -16.42
N GLY A 233 -7.83 -2.04 -16.13
CA GLY A 233 -7.05 -1.03 -15.42
C GLY A 233 -6.82 0.24 -16.21
#